data_737a510001494af66700d8c810392d56
#
_entry.id   737a510001494af66700d8c810392d56
#
_cell.length_a   1.000
_cell.length_b   1.000
_cell.length_c   1.000
_cell.angle_alpha   90.00
_cell.angle_beta   90.00
_cell.angle_gamma   90.00
#
_symmetry.space_group_name_H-M   'P 1'
#
loop_
_entity.id
_entity.type
_entity.pdbx_description
1 polymer ?
#
loop_
_entity_poly.entity_id
_entity_poly.type
_entity_poly.pdbx_seq_one_letter_code
_entity_poly.pdbx_strand_id
1 'polypeptide(L)'
;MKIKLFIGGVVILLVGAAIGSWGTYSYAQNLIMKNLPIGTATLDEKDSYIETTPNSTSLKPKPLPVSSKKAKNVILLIGDGMSISQISAYRLLNGGPNSRISVDEFPYSGIVLTHSEDAIITDSASSATAYSTGYKTNNTYLGLDSKKNNLENLTETLDGYGFVSSLLATSEITHATPAAFVAHVDLRWKTDEISSQMMNSNVATLLGGGRHFFLPEERGGKRKDGR
;
A
#
# COMPACT_ATOMS: atom_id res chain seq x y z
N MET A 1 0.13 -52.80 23.42
CA MET A 1 -0.38 -51.64 24.21
C MET A 1 0.14 -50.28 23.69
N LYS A 2 1.39 -50.15 23.23
CA LYS A 2 1.94 -48.84 22.77
C LYS A 2 1.31 -48.28 21.48
N ILE A 3 0.88 -49.11 20.51
CA ILE A 3 0.29 -48.67 19.24
C ILE A 3 -1.09 -48.05 19.43
N LYS A 4 -1.91 -48.61 20.35
CA LYS A 4 -3.25 -48.07 20.62
C LYS A 4 -3.23 -46.68 21.26
N LEU A 5 -2.21 -46.41 22.12
CA LEU A 5 -2.02 -45.11 22.73
C LEU A 5 -1.56 -44.06 21.69
N PHE A 6 -0.73 -44.46 20.72
CA PHE A 6 -0.24 -43.54 19.69
C PHE A 6 -1.36 -43.13 18.72
N ILE A 7 -2.20 -44.08 18.30
CA ILE A 7 -3.35 -43.80 17.44
C ILE A 7 -4.35 -42.90 18.15
N GLY A 8 -4.65 -43.17 19.42
CA GLY A 8 -5.54 -42.33 20.23
C GLY A 8 -5.04 -40.89 20.34
N GLY A 9 -3.73 -40.69 20.57
CA GLY A 9 -3.12 -39.37 20.65
C GLY A 9 -3.18 -38.56 19.34
N VAL A 10 -2.96 -39.23 18.22
CA VAL A 10 -3.05 -38.61 16.88
C VAL A 10 -4.50 -38.22 16.55
N VAL A 11 -5.46 -39.06 16.86
CA VAL A 11 -6.89 -38.76 16.66
C VAL A 11 -7.33 -37.57 17.51
N ILE A 12 -6.92 -37.50 18.79
CA ILE A 12 -7.23 -36.35 19.65
C ILE A 12 -6.61 -35.07 19.12
N LEU A 13 -5.36 -35.12 18.62
CA LEU A 13 -4.69 -33.96 18.04
C LEU A 13 -5.40 -33.47 16.75
N LEU A 14 -5.80 -34.39 15.87
CA LEU A 14 -6.50 -34.03 14.64
C LEU A 14 -7.90 -33.47 14.90
N VAL A 15 -8.64 -34.06 15.84
CA VAL A 15 -9.95 -33.55 16.25
C VAL A 15 -9.80 -32.19 16.95
N GLY A 16 -8.81 -32.03 17.82
CA GLY A 16 -8.52 -30.76 18.47
C GLY A 16 -8.16 -29.65 17.49
N ALA A 17 -7.36 -29.96 16.47
CA ALA A 17 -7.01 -29.02 15.39
C ALA A 17 -8.23 -28.65 14.53
N ALA A 18 -9.08 -29.63 14.21
CA ALA A 18 -10.31 -29.39 13.43
C ALA A 18 -11.32 -28.53 14.22
N ILE A 19 -11.52 -28.81 15.50
CA ILE A 19 -12.41 -28.01 16.38
C ILE A 19 -11.82 -26.62 16.60
N GLY A 20 -10.51 -26.52 16.83
CA GLY A 20 -9.83 -25.24 17.01
C GLY A 20 -9.92 -24.35 15.77
N SER A 21 -9.67 -24.91 14.59
CA SER A 21 -9.78 -24.17 13.34
C SER A 21 -11.23 -23.76 13.02
N TRP A 22 -12.19 -24.65 13.27
CA TRP A 22 -13.61 -24.33 13.10
C TRP A 22 -14.08 -23.28 14.11
N GLY A 23 -13.65 -23.38 15.37
CA GLY A 23 -13.96 -22.40 16.41
C GLY A 23 -13.37 -21.03 16.07
N THR A 24 -12.12 -20.97 15.61
CA THR A 24 -11.47 -19.72 15.21
C THR A 24 -12.15 -19.13 13.97
N TYR A 25 -12.48 -19.95 12.98
CA TYR A 25 -13.22 -19.52 11.80
C TYR A 25 -14.61 -18.97 12.17
N SER A 26 -15.36 -19.69 13.00
CA SER A 26 -16.68 -19.25 13.45
C SER A 26 -16.62 -17.98 14.29
N TYR A 27 -15.60 -17.83 15.14
CA TYR A 27 -15.37 -16.62 15.91
C TYR A 27 -15.03 -15.43 15.01
N ALA A 28 -14.14 -15.62 14.03
CA ALA A 28 -13.78 -14.59 13.07
C ALA A 28 -14.99 -14.17 12.22
N GLN A 29 -15.78 -15.13 11.74
CA GLN A 29 -17.03 -14.86 11.02
C GLN A 29 -18.01 -14.02 11.88
N ASN A 30 -18.22 -14.42 13.13
CA ASN A 30 -19.09 -13.66 14.03
C ASN A 30 -18.56 -12.27 14.35
N LEU A 31 -17.24 -12.11 14.49
CA LEU A 31 -16.60 -10.81 14.72
C LEU A 31 -16.77 -9.89 13.51
N ILE A 32 -16.54 -10.44 12.31
CA ILE A 32 -16.72 -9.72 11.04
C ILE A 32 -18.18 -9.33 10.86
N MET A 33 -19.11 -10.28 11.03
CA MET A 33 -20.54 -10.03 10.84
C MET A 33 -21.14 -9.11 11.89
N LYS A 34 -20.61 -9.09 13.10
CA LYS A 34 -21.11 -8.28 14.21
C LYS A 34 -20.61 -6.83 14.18
N ASN A 35 -19.43 -6.59 13.61
CA ASN A 35 -18.81 -5.28 13.56
C ASN A 35 -18.88 -4.62 12.17
N LEU A 36 -19.24 -5.36 11.13
CA LEU A 36 -19.65 -4.75 9.89
C LEU A 36 -21.10 -4.25 10.06
N PRO A 37 -21.38 -2.98 9.79
CA PRO A 37 -22.74 -2.48 9.71
C PRO A 37 -23.45 -2.96 8.44
N ILE A 38 -23.08 -4.15 7.99
CA ILE A 38 -23.84 -4.88 6.99
C ILE A 38 -25.03 -5.40 7.78
N GLY A 39 -26.11 -4.63 7.81
CA GLY A 39 -27.39 -5.22 8.11
C GLY A 39 -27.44 -6.51 7.30
N THR A 40 -27.74 -7.62 7.96
CA THR A 40 -28.11 -8.83 7.27
C THR A 40 -29.27 -8.47 6.36
N ALA A 41 -28.96 -7.97 5.17
CA ALA A 41 -29.90 -8.00 4.09
C ALA A 41 -30.12 -9.50 3.85
N THR A 42 -31.08 -10.07 4.55
CA THR A 42 -31.76 -11.21 4.00
C THR A 42 -32.23 -10.73 2.65
N LEU A 43 -31.52 -11.14 1.60
CA LEU A 43 -31.96 -10.96 0.24
C LEU A 43 -33.28 -11.72 0.18
N ASP A 44 -34.37 -11.05 0.51
CA ASP A 44 -35.66 -11.53 0.14
C ASP A 44 -35.61 -11.59 -1.40
N GLU A 45 -36.08 -12.65 -1.99
CA GLU A 45 -36.07 -12.85 -3.46
C GLU A 45 -36.71 -11.65 -4.21
N LYS A 46 -37.50 -10.85 -3.50
CA LYS A 46 -38.07 -9.57 -3.95
C LYS A 46 -37.09 -8.40 -3.96
N ASP A 47 -36.03 -8.42 -3.16
CA ASP A 47 -35.03 -7.36 -3.09
C ASP A 47 -33.83 -7.62 -4.01
N SER A 48 -33.89 -8.66 -4.84
CA SER A 48 -32.87 -9.01 -5.82
C SER A 48 -32.73 -8.01 -6.96
N TYR A 49 -33.69 -7.12 -7.08
CA TYR A 49 -33.53 -5.89 -7.86
C TYR A 49 -33.24 -4.76 -6.86
N ILE A 50 -31.99 -4.37 -6.77
CA ILE A 50 -31.68 -3.00 -6.40
C ILE A 50 -32.46 -2.17 -7.43
N GLU A 51 -33.67 -1.76 -7.11
CA GLU A 51 -34.26 -0.62 -7.78
C GLU A 51 -33.25 0.49 -7.59
N THR A 52 -32.40 0.66 -8.58
CA THR A 52 -31.64 1.88 -8.73
C THR A 52 -32.72 2.94 -8.87
N THR A 53 -33.16 3.44 -7.70
CA THR A 53 -34.05 4.58 -7.68
C THR A 53 -33.41 5.59 -8.61
N PRO A 54 -34.15 6.16 -9.57
CA PRO A 54 -33.65 7.11 -10.56
C PRO A 54 -33.11 8.40 -9.94
N ASN A 55 -33.02 8.50 -8.65
CA ASN A 55 -32.29 9.51 -7.88
C ASN A 55 -30.77 9.26 -7.82
N SER A 56 -30.21 8.33 -8.59
CA SER A 56 -28.85 8.54 -9.03
C SER A 56 -28.87 9.88 -9.77
N THR A 57 -28.54 10.93 -9.06
CA THR A 57 -28.17 12.20 -9.69
C THR A 57 -27.20 11.78 -10.77
N SER A 58 -27.67 11.79 -12.01
CA SER A 58 -26.82 11.40 -13.14
C SER A 58 -25.60 12.27 -13.00
N LEU A 59 -24.46 11.66 -12.68
CA LEU A 59 -23.20 12.35 -12.58
C LEU A 59 -22.96 12.93 -13.96
N LYS A 60 -23.49 14.12 -14.21
CA LYS A 60 -23.08 14.87 -15.39
C LYS A 60 -21.58 15.04 -15.22
N PRO A 61 -20.77 14.52 -16.12
CA PRO A 61 -19.33 14.73 -16.06
C PRO A 61 -19.13 16.23 -15.89
N LYS A 62 -18.51 16.62 -14.78
CA LYS A 62 -18.14 18.02 -14.62
C LYS A 62 -17.17 18.32 -15.76
N PRO A 63 -17.41 19.37 -16.58
CA PRO A 63 -16.48 19.69 -17.65
C PRO A 63 -15.09 19.84 -17.04
N LEU A 64 -14.13 19.06 -17.56
CA LEU A 64 -12.76 19.10 -17.09
C LEU A 64 -12.21 20.49 -17.36
N PRO A 65 -11.65 21.18 -16.36
CA PRO A 65 -10.97 22.43 -16.62
C PRO A 65 -9.71 22.13 -17.45
N VAL A 66 -9.83 22.25 -18.77
CA VAL A 66 -8.66 22.20 -19.64
C VAL A 66 -7.88 23.50 -19.38
N SER A 67 -6.96 23.44 -18.45
CA SER A 67 -6.05 24.54 -18.20
C SER A 67 -4.89 24.41 -19.19
N SER A 68 -4.67 25.43 -20.01
CA SER A 68 -3.45 25.57 -20.80
C SER A 68 -2.23 25.96 -19.96
N LYS A 69 -2.42 26.20 -18.66
CA LYS A 69 -1.36 26.56 -17.72
C LYS A 69 -0.60 25.32 -17.27
N LYS A 70 0.70 25.38 -17.31
CA LYS A 70 1.57 24.33 -16.72
C LYS A 70 1.36 24.29 -15.20
N ALA A 71 1.31 23.09 -14.65
CA ALA A 71 1.28 22.90 -13.20
C ALA A 71 2.58 23.46 -12.58
N LYS A 72 2.44 24.26 -11.51
CA LYS A 72 3.59 24.77 -10.76
C LYS A 72 4.01 23.83 -9.63
N ASN A 73 3.04 23.13 -9.06
CA ASN A 73 3.23 22.17 -7.97
C ASN A 73 2.51 20.88 -8.30
N VAL A 74 3.08 19.76 -7.89
CA VAL A 74 2.51 18.42 -8.07
C VAL A 74 2.49 17.73 -6.72
N ILE A 75 1.37 17.14 -6.35
CA ILE A 75 1.22 16.28 -5.17
C ILE A 75 0.88 14.88 -5.67
N LEU A 76 1.76 13.93 -5.40
CA LEU A 76 1.54 12.52 -5.69
C LEU A 76 1.11 11.79 -4.41
N LEU A 77 -0.09 11.23 -4.41
CA LEU A 77 -0.64 10.44 -3.31
C LEU A 77 -0.62 8.97 -3.69
N ILE A 78 0.11 8.16 -2.95
CA ILE A 78 0.25 6.72 -3.18
C ILE A 78 -0.42 5.99 -2.02
N GLY A 79 -1.48 5.23 -2.31
CA GLY A 79 -2.10 4.32 -1.35
C GLY A 79 -1.40 2.95 -1.44
N ASP A 80 -0.53 2.64 -0.46
CA ASP A 80 0.16 1.36 -0.42
C ASP A 80 -0.84 0.22 -0.17
N GLY A 81 -0.82 -0.77 -1.07
CA GLY A 81 -1.77 -1.87 -1.09
C GLY A 81 -3.22 -1.46 -1.41
N MET A 82 -3.47 -0.22 -1.79
CA MET A 82 -4.82 0.27 -2.11
C MET A 82 -5.22 -0.14 -3.53
N SER A 83 -6.05 -1.17 -3.63
CA SER A 83 -6.64 -1.62 -4.88
C SER A 83 -8.11 -1.17 -5.01
N ILE A 84 -8.74 -1.49 -6.13
CA ILE A 84 -10.18 -1.26 -6.35
C ILE A 84 -11.01 -1.95 -5.25
N SER A 85 -10.56 -3.10 -4.75
CA SER A 85 -11.25 -3.83 -3.68
C SER A 85 -11.27 -3.04 -2.37
N GLN A 86 -10.14 -2.42 -1.97
CA GLN A 86 -10.05 -1.59 -0.78
C GLN A 86 -10.90 -0.32 -0.91
N ILE A 87 -10.88 0.31 -2.09
CA ILE A 87 -11.73 1.48 -2.40
C ILE A 87 -13.20 1.10 -2.29
N SER A 88 -13.59 -0.05 -2.85
CA SER A 88 -14.98 -0.55 -2.80
C SER A 88 -15.39 -0.89 -1.37
N ALA A 89 -14.53 -1.55 -0.60
CA ALA A 89 -14.79 -1.86 0.80
C ALA A 89 -14.97 -0.59 1.64
N TYR A 90 -14.09 0.40 1.46
CA TYR A 90 -14.21 1.69 2.13
C TYR A 90 -15.53 2.39 1.77
N ARG A 91 -15.93 2.39 0.51
CA ARG A 91 -17.21 2.95 0.06
C ARG A 91 -18.39 2.30 0.78
N LEU A 92 -18.43 0.96 0.83
CA LEU A 92 -19.48 0.22 1.50
C LEU A 92 -19.58 0.57 2.99
N LEU A 93 -18.44 0.66 3.67
CA LEU A 93 -18.37 0.99 5.10
C LEU A 93 -18.73 2.45 5.40
N ASN A 94 -18.42 3.36 4.48
CA ASN A 94 -18.57 4.81 4.68
C ASN A 94 -19.91 5.38 4.20
N GLY A 95 -20.88 4.54 3.91
CA GLY A 95 -22.22 5.02 3.54
C GLY A 95 -22.94 4.16 2.50
N GLY A 96 -22.44 2.95 2.26
CA GLY A 96 -23.07 1.97 1.37
C GLY A 96 -22.64 2.10 -0.10
N PRO A 97 -23.15 1.23 -0.97
CA PRO A 97 -22.66 1.07 -2.34
C PRO A 97 -22.79 2.34 -3.20
N ASN A 98 -23.72 3.20 -2.88
CA ASN A 98 -23.99 4.44 -3.63
C ASN A 98 -23.30 5.68 -3.02
N SER A 99 -22.53 5.52 -1.93
CA SER A 99 -21.85 6.66 -1.33
C SER A 99 -20.72 7.17 -2.22
N ARG A 100 -20.54 8.48 -2.22
CA ARG A 100 -19.40 9.12 -2.88
C ARG A 100 -18.24 9.25 -1.91
N ILE A 101 -17.05 9.03 -2.41
CA ILE A 101 -15.80 9.19 -1.69
C ILE A 101 -14.87 10.12 -2.47
N SER A 102 -13.84 10.66 -1.83
CA SER A 102 -13.00 11.70 -2.40
C SER A 102 -12.35 11.32 -3.74
N VAL A 103 -12.04 10.03 -3.94
CA VAL A 103 -11.45 9.58 -5.21
C VAL A 103 -12.40 9.69 -6.40
N ASP A 104 -13.71 9.74 -6.16
CA ASP A 104 -14.73 9.93 -7.23
C ASP A 104 -14.75 11.37 -7.76
N GLU A 105 -14.09 12.30 -7.08
CA GLU A 105 -14.01 13.70 -7.49
C GLU A 105 -12.85 13.97 -8.47
N PHE A 106 -11.93 13.01 -8.64
CA PHE A 106 -10.84 13.18 -9.60
C PHE A 106 -11.37 13.16 -11.03
N PRO A 107 -10.98 14.15 -11.84
CA PRO A 107 -11.51 14.29 -13.20
C PRO A 107 -10.92 13.27 -14.19
N TYR A 108 -9.81 12.65 -13.87
CA TYR A 108 -9.15 11.66 -14.70
C TYR A 108 -8.91 10.37 -13.91
N SER A 109 -9.01 9.25 -14.61
CA SER A 109 -8.67 7.94 -14.07
C SER A 109 -7.89 7.13 -15.11
N GLY A 110 -7.13 6.16 -14.63
CA GLY A 110 -6.36 5.26 -15.47
C GLY A 110 -6.14 3.92 -14.79
N ILE A 111 -5.56 2.99 -15.52
CA ILE A 111 -5.24 1.64 -15.05
C ILE A 111 -3.75 1.43 -15.20
N VAL A 112 -3.13 0.83 -14.19
CA VAL A 112 -1.72 0.50 -14.15
C VAL A 112 -1.55 -1.02 -14.07
N LEU A 113 -0.58 -1.56 -14.82
CA LEU A 113 -0.15 -2.96 -14.70
C LEU A 113 0.88 -3.05 -13.57
N THR A 114 0.51 -3.73 -12.50
CA THR A 114 1.24 -3.70 -11.22
C THR A 114 2.30 -4.78 -11.04
N HIS A 115 2.41 -5.77 -11.95
CA HIS A 115 3.43 -6.83 -11.83
C HIS A 115 4.85 -6.24 -11.76
N SER A 116 5.74 -6.90 -10.99
CA SER A 116 7.18 -6.61 -10.98
C SER A 116 7.88 -7.26 -12.18
N GLU A 117 9.18 -7.06 -12.33
CA GLU A 117 9.96 -7.69 -13.40
C GLU A 117 10.08 -9.20 -13.20
N ASP A 118 10.20 -9.65 -11.95
CA ASP A 118 10.42 -11.05 -11.58
C ASP A 118 9.18 -11.80 -11.10
N ALA A 119 8.04 -11.12 -10.88
CA ALA A 119 6.86 -11.75 -10.31
C ALA A 119 5.53 -11.11 -10.78
N ILE A 120 4.48 -11.93 -10.87
CA ILE A 120 3.12 -11.47 -11.18
C ILE A 120 2.59 -10.55 -10.07
N ILE A 121 2.97 -10.82 -8.82
CA ILE A 121 2.58 -10.02 -7.65
C ILE A 121 3.76 -9.15 -7.25
N THR A 122 3.56 -7.85 -7.37
CA THR A 122 4.54 -6.84 -6.94
C THR A 122 4.55 -6.68 -5.42
N ASP A 123 5.70 -6.24 -4.88
CA ASP A 123 5.75 -5.64 -3.55
C ASP A 123 5.77 -4.11 -3.63
N SER A 124 5.79 -3.42 -2.48
CA SER A 124 5.84 -1.96 -2.44
C SER A 124 7.14 -1.39 -3.01
N ALA A 125 8.25 -2.13 -2.94
CA ALA A 125 9.56 -1.67 -3.40
C ALA A 125 9.60 -1.56 -4.92
N SER A 126 9.29 -2.65 -5.61
CA SER A 126 9.28 -2.67 -7.08
C SER A 126 8.20 -1.79 -7.67
N SER A 127 7.00 -1.71 -7.06
CA SER A 127 5.94 -0.83 -7.53
C SER A 127 6.29 0.65 -7.34
N ALA A 128 6.85 1.04 -6.19
CA ALA A 128 7.26 2.42 -5.95
C ALA A 128 8.46 2.82 -6.83
N THR A 129 9.39 1.89 -7.09
CA THR A 129 10.46 2.10 -8.07
C THR A 129 9.88 2.36 -9.46
N ALA A 130 8.86 1.61 -9.87
CA ALA A 130 8.21 1.87 -11.16
C ALA A 130 7.53 3.24 -11.22
N TYR A 131 6.93 3.73 -10.11
CA TYR A 131 6.38 5.08 -10.05
C TYR A 131 7.46 6.17 -10.07
N SER A 132 8.58 5.94 -9.39
CA SER A 132 9.63 6.94 -9.26
C SER A 132 10.57 7.01 -10.46
N THR A 133 10.75 5.92 -11.20
CA THR A 133 11.74 5.84 -12.29
C THR A 133 11.11 5.59 -13.67
N GLY A 134 9.87 5.12 -13.73
CA GLY A 134 9.23 4.67 -14.97
C GLY A 134 9.65 3.28 -15.45
N TYR A 135 10.47 2.56 -14.69
CA TYR A 135 10.96 1.23 -15.04
C TYR A 135 10.49 0.17 -14.04
N LYS A 136 10.16 -1.01 -14.54
CA LYS A 136 9.92 -2.17 -13.68
C LYS A 136 11.24 -2.72 -13.15
N THR A 137 11.17 -3.31 -11.96
CA THR A 137 12.31 -3.97 -11.32
C THR A 137 11.86 -5.20 -10.54
N ASN A 138 12.81 -5.92 -9.97
CA ASN A 138 12.54 -7.08 -9.12
C ASN A 138 11.92 -6.67 -7.80
N ASN A 139 11.11 -7.53 -7.23
CA ASN A 139 10.62 -7.35 -5.87
C ASN A 139 11.79 -7.07 -4.91
N THR A 140 11.54 -6.27 -3.89
CA THR A 140 12.50 -5.79 -2.88
C THR A 140 13.50 -4.72 -3.33
N TYR A 141 13.67 -4.45 -4.62
CA TYR A 141 14.63 -3.47 -5.14
C TYR A 141 14.04 -2.05 -5.08
N LEU A 142 14.89 -1.09 -4.73
CA LEU A 142 14.57 0.34 -4.67
C LEU A 142 15.50 1.10 -5.61
N GLY A 143 14.94 1.86 -6.55
CA GLY A 143 15.71 2.71 -7.45
C GLY A 143 16.72 2.00 -8.35
N LEU A 144 16.61 0.69 -8.49
CA LEU A 144 17.51 -0.15 -9.30
C LEU A 144 16.73 -0.85 -10.42
N ASP A 145 17.41 -1.13 -11.52
CA ASP A 145 16.91 -2.08 -12.51
C ASP A 145 17.09 -3.55 -12.03
N SER A 146 16.60 -4.51 -12.81
CA SER A 146 16.73 -5.94 -12.48
C SER A 146 18.18 -6.45 -12.48
N LYS A 147 19.11 -5.69 -13.03
CA LYS A 147 20.56 -5.97 -13.06
C LYS A 147 21.34 -5.21 -11.99
N LYS A 148 20.63 -4.51 -11.08
CA LYS A 148 21.17 -3.69 -9.99
C LYS A 148 21.90 -2.42 -10.45
N ASN A 149 21.63 -1.92 -11.64
CA ASN A 149 22.09 -0.59 -12.03
C ASN A 149 21.15 0.46 -11.43
N ASN A 150 21.70 1.59 -10.98
CA ASN A 150 20.92 2.71 -10.49
C ASN A 150 20.04 3.27 -11.62
N LEU A 151 18.77 3.51 -11.28
CA LEU A 151 17.81 4.21 -12.14
C LEU A 151 17.61 5.61 -11.57
N GLU A 152 17.76 6.63 -12.40
CA GLU A 152 17.45 8.00 -12.00
C GLU A 152 15.96 8.08 -11.57
N ASN A 153 15.72 8.52 -10.35
CA ASN A 153 14.37 8.63 -9.82
C ASN A 153 13.79 10.04 -10.04
N LEU A 154 12.50 10.17 -9.82
CA LEU A 154 11.76 11.41 -10.09
C LEU A 154 12.29 12.59 -9.27
N THR A 155 12.76 12.40 -8.03
CA THR A 155 13.26 13.51 -7.21
C THR A 155 14.63 14.00 -7.72
N GLU A 156 15.47 13.10 -8.21
CA GLU A 156 16.75 13.42 -8.85
C GLU A 156 16.53 14.17 -10.16
N THR A 157 15.66 13.64 -11.02
CA THR A 157 15.30 14.30 -12.29
C THR A 157 14.74 15.70 -12.03
N LEU A 158 13.81 15.86 -11.09
CA LEU A 158 13.16 17.14 -10.79
C LEU A 158 14.12 18.16 -10.19
N ASP A 159 15.09 17.73 -9.38
CA ASP A 159 16.13 18.61 -8.86
C ASP A 159 16.91 19.28 -9.99
N GLY A 160 17.25 18.53 -11.04
CA GLY A 160 17.90 19.05 -12.25
C GLY A 160 17.08 20.13 -12.99
N TYR A 161 15.77 20.18 -12.77
CA TYR A 161 14.87 21.22 -13.28
C TYR A 161 14.54 22.32 -12.28
N GLY A 162 15.17 22.33 -11.11
CA GLY A 162 14.98 23.33 -10.05
C GLY A 162 13.69 23.16 -9.23
N PHE A 163 13.08 21.95 -9.22
CA PHE A 163 11.99 21.65 -8.35
C PHE A 163 12.49 21.25 -6.96
N VAL A 164 11.74 21.60 -5.94
CA VAL A 164 11.96 21.15 -4.57
C VAL A 164 11.06 19.99 -4.27
N SER A 165 11.65 18.85 -3.90
CA SER A 165 10.92 17.64 -3.56
C SER A 165 10.80 17.43 -2.06
N SER A 166 9.69 16.85 -1.61
CA SER A 166 9.43 16.50 -0.21
C SER A 166 8.74 15.14 -0.16
N LEU A 167 9.11 14.31 0.81
CA LEU A 167 8.54 12.99 1.02
C LEU A 167 7.82 12.93 2.36
N LEU A 168 6.58 12.45 2.35
CA LEU A 168 5.76 12.24 3.53
C LEU A 168 5.24 10.81 3.53
N ALA A 169 5.26 10.16 4.68
CA ALA A 169 4.73 8.80 4.84
C ALA A 169 3.98 8.65 6.16
N THR A 170 2.93 7.87 6.18
CA THR A 170 2.24 7.46 7.42
C THR A 170 2.93 6.27 8.10
N SER A 171 3.89 5.65 7.42
CA SER A 171 4.80 4.61 7.90
C SER A 171 6.14 5.20 8.36
N GLU A 172 7.14 4.34 8.57
CA GLU A 172 8.53 4.78 8.66
C GLU A 172 8.95 5.43 7.33
N ILE A 173 9.68 6.54 7.40
CA ILE A 173 10.14 7.24 6.18
C ILE A 173 11.14 6.41 5.38
N THR A 174 11.80 5.45 6.00
CA THR A 174 12.68 4.46 5.36
C THR A 174 11.92 3.29 4.73
N HIS A 175 10.58 3.25 4.85
CA HIS A 175 9.75 2.25 4.18
C HIS A 175 9.93 2.32 2.66
N ALA A 176 9.73 1.20 2.00
CA ALA A 176 10.03 1.04 0.57
C ALA A 176 9.38 2.11 -0.33
N THR A 177 8.13 2.49 -0.06
CA THR A 177 7.40 3.42 -0.92
C THR A 177 8.03 4.81 -0.96
N PRO A 178 8.28 5.52 0.15
CA PRO A 178 9.01 6.78 0.09
C PRO A 178 10.49 6.58 -0.28
N ALA A 179 11.13 5.48 0.17
CA ALA A 179 12.54 5.22 -0.10
C ALA A 179 12.86 5.07 -1.59
N ALA A 180 11.96 4.50 -2.39
CA ALA A 180 12.16 4.33 -3.83
C ALA A 180 12.24 5.65 -4.62
N PHE A 181 11.88 6.77 -4.00
CA PHE A 181 12.02 8.10 -4.59
C PHE A 181 13.38 8.77 -4.28
N VAL A 182 14.26 8.09 -3.50
CA VAL A 182 15.52 8.69 -3.03
C VAL A 182 16.68 7.70 -3.03
N ALA A 183 16.41 6.41 -2.75
CA ALA A 183 17.44 5.42 -2.47
C ALA A 183 17.56 4.38 -3.58
N HIS A 184 18.79 3.86 -3.71
CA HIS A 184 19.17 2.81 -4.64
C HIS A 184 19.76 1.63 -3.85
N VAL A 185 18.91 0.65 -3.51
CA VAL A 185 19.32 -0.55 -2.78
C VAL A 185 18.62 -1.79 -3.33
N ASP A 186 19.30 -2.92 -3.28
CA ASP A 186 18.80 -4.21 -3.76
C ASP A 186 17.96 -4.98 -2.72
N LEU A 187 17.74 -4.35 -1.56
CA LEU A 187 16.93 -4.94 -0.51
C LEU A 187 16.31 -3.87 0.37
N ARG A 188 14.98 -3.77 0.32
CA ARG A 188 14.17 -2.77 1.05
C ARG A 188 14.37 -2.73 2.57
N TRP A 189 14.98 -3.75 3.17
CA TRP A 189 15.29 -3.81 4.59
C TRP A 189 16.68 -3.30 4.96
N LYS A 190 17.45 -2.83 4.01
CA LYS A 190 18.74 -2.15 4.25
C LYS A 190 18.51 -0.72 4.76
N THR A 191 17.85 -0.61 5.90
CA THR A 191 17.38 0.66 6.45
C THR A 191 18.51 1.63 6.75
N ASP A 192 19.70 1.13 7.09
CA ASP A 192 20.89 1.97 7.34
C ASP A 192 21.40 2.60 6.04
N GLU A 193 21.44 1.84 4.94
CA GLU A 193 21.81 2.38 3.63
C GLU A 193 20.76 3.38 3.13
N ILE A 194 19.46 3.04 3.29
CA ILE A 194 18.34 3.92 2.91
C ILE A 194 18.40 5.24 3.68
N SER A 195 18.52 5.20 5.02
CA SER A 195 18.56 6.40 5.82
C SER A 195 19.79 7.26 5.51
N SER A 196 20.93 6.64 5.23
CA SER A 196 22.15 7.35 4.80
C SER A 196 21.94 8.05 3.46
N GLN A 197 21.33 7.39 2.47
CA GLN A 197 21.04 8.00 1.17
C GLN A 197 20.01 9.13 1.29
N MET A 198 18.97 8.96 2.12
CA MET A 198 17.99 10.01 2.40
C MET A 198 18.63 11.28 2.98
N MET A 199 19.55 11.11 3.93
CA MET A 199 20.25 12.24 4.56
C MET A 199 21.19 12.99 3.60
N ASN A 200 21.68 12.32 2.57
CA ASN A 200 22.58 12.89 1.56
C ASN A 200 21.85 13.31 0.28
N SER A 201 20.51 13.16 0.24
CA SER A 201 19.70 13.53 -0.92
C SER A 201 19.39 15.03 -0.97
N ASN A 202 18.92 15.49 -2.13
CA ASN A 202 18.44 16.86 -2.33
C ASN A 202 16.96 17.04 -1.93
N VAL A 203 16.34 16.06 -1.27
CA VAL A 203 14.97 16.18 -0.79
C VAL A 203 14.91 17.13 0.39
N ALA A 204 14.12 18.20 0.27
CA ALA A 204 14.08 19.28 1.25
C ALA A 204 13.40 18.88 2.57
N THR A 205 12.48 17.91 2.53
CA THR A 205 11.71 17.52 3.72
C THR A 205 11.41 16.03 3.72
N LEU A 206 11.69 15.39 4.84
CA LEU A 206 11.35 14.01 5.13
C LEU A 206 10.44 13.96 6.36
N LEU A 207 9.18 13.55 6.21
CA LEU A 207 8.21 13.43 7.30
C LEU A 207 7.66 12.03 7.37
N GLY A 208 7.82 11.37 8.52
CA GLY A 208 7.33 10.01 8.76
C GLY A 208 7.82 9.46 10.09
N GLY A 209 7.51 8.19 10.34
CA GLY A 209 8.06 7.43 11.45
C GLY A 209 9.53 7.08 11.23
N GLY A 210 10.13 6.31 12.16
CA GLY A 210 11.45 5.72 11.97
C GLY A 210 12.64 6.62 12.41
N ARG A 211 12.41 7.59 13.29
CA ARG A 211 13.47 8.48 13.81
C ARG A 211 14.73 7.72 14.25
N HIS A 212 14.57 6.51 14.80
CA HIS A 212 15.69 5.70 15.29
C HIS A 212 16.66 5.25 14.18
N PHE A 213 16.27 5.23 12.92
CA PHE A 213 17.17 4.94 11.80
C PHE A 213 18.10 6.11 11.45
N PHE A 214 17.80 7.31 11.96
CA PHE A 214 18.57 8.52 11.71
C PHE A 214 19.41 8.96 12.90
N LEU A 215 19.30 8.28 14.03
CA LEU A 215 20.08 8.57 15.24
C LEU A 215 21.15 7.51 15.47
N PRO A 216 22.34 7.93 15.98
CA PRO A 216 23.36 6.99 16.42
C PRO A 216 22.91 6.19 17.65
N GLU A 217 23.54 5.02 17.88
CA GLU A 217 23.20 4.14 19.00
C GLU A 217 23.30 4.85 20.36
N GLU A 218 24.28 5.75 20.54
CA GLU A 218 24.48 6.50 21.78
C GLU A 218 23.32 7.46 22.11
N ARG A 219 22.48 7.76 21.11
CA ARG A 219 21.28 8.60 21.25
C ARG A 219 19.98 7.79 21.16
N GLY A 220 20.07 6.46 21.36
CA GLY A 220 18.92 5.56 21.30
C GLY A 220 18.47 5.23 19.87
N GLY A 221 19.33 5.41 18.89
CA GLY A 221 19.10 5.05 17.50
C GLY A 221 19.63 3.68 17.12
N LYS A 222 19.73 3.43 15.82
CA LYS A 222 20.25 2.19 15.23
C LYS A 222 21.50 2.40 14.36
N ARG A 223 21.92 3.65 14.15
CA ARG A 223 23.07 3.95 13.29
C ARG A 223 24.38 3.62 14.00
N LYS A 224 25.27 2.93 13.28
CA LYS A 224 26.58 2.49 13.75
C LYS A 224 27.75 3.26 13.12
N ASP A 225 27.45 4.25 12.28
CA ASP A 225 28.45 4.99 11.51
C ASP A 225 29.07 6.20 12.25
N GLY A 226 28.70 6.42 13.51
CA GLY A 226 29.23 7.50 14.34
C GLY A 226 28.82 8.93 13.93
N ARG A 227 27.81 9.10 13.08
CA ARG A 227 27.34 10.39 12.56
C ARG A 227 25.98 10.79 13.13
#